data_be47f48f3f89bb3821f5c6f96dde60af
#
_entry.id   be47f48f3f89bb3821f5c6f96dde60af
#
_cell.length_a   1.000
_cell.length_b   1.000
_cell.length_c   1.000
_cell.angle_alpha   90.00
_cell.angle_beta   90.00
_cell.angle_gamma   90.00
#
_symmetry.space_group_name_H-M   'P 1'
#
loop_
_entity.id
_entity.type
_entity.pdbx_description
1 polymer ?
#
loop_
_entity_poly.entity_id
_entity_poly.type
_entity_poly.pdbx_seq_one_letter_code
_entity_poly.pdbx_strand_id
1 'polypeptide(L)'
;MLKIIIFDLDDTLIESRKNFIAACIKTAETMGIRVPTEDDFIWYGDSWYEFIQQTWPEVEPGEFDRVYTEFAREIVYNRFRGVNRTLAILKVNYDLYILTKRSRTFLDLRLAQSGIDLSAIKKIFTSEEMAFQKPDPRAFDVLEPHLGEFKREEVLYVGDHLGDMQAAHGAGLKFVAVLTGYFTRKEFMEQGLSEENIIEDVSKLPEWLRSACNKYLRL
;
A
#
# COMPACT_ATOMS: atom_id res chain seq x y z
N MET A 1 5.11 -5.41 -23.24
CA MET A 1 5.57 -6.40 -22.23
C MET A 1 5.84 -5.63 -20.93
N LEU A 2 5.52 -6.20 -19.74
CA LEU A 2 5.78 -5.52 -18.46
C LEU A 2 7.29 -5.31 -18.27
N LYS A 3 7.66 -4.15 -17.74
CA LYS A 3 9.05 -3.76 -17.42
C LYS A 3 9.19 -3.27 -15.99
N ILE A 4 8.13 -2.66 -15.46
CA ILE A 4 8.12 -1.96 -14.19
C ILE A 4 7.04 -2.54 -13.30
N ILE A 5 7.38 -2.80 -12.03
CA ILE A 5 6.42 -3.18 -11.00
C ILE A 5 6.53 -2.17 -9.86
N ILE A 6 5.41 -1.58 -9.50
CA ILE A 6 5.30 -0.64 -8.40
C ILE A 6 4.42 -1.27 -7.34
N PHE A 7 4.86 -1.26 -6.10
CA PHE A 7 4.11 -1.78 -4.97
C PHE A 7 3.57 -0.64 -4.12
N ASP A 8 2.37 -0.80 -3.60
CA ASP A 8 2.04 -0.16 -2.34
C ASP A 8 2.88 -0.76 -1.20
N LEU A 9 2.92 -0.12 -0.06
CA LEU A 9 3.73 -0.56 1.08
C LEU A 9 2.87 -1.19 2.17
N ASP A 10 1.94 -0.41 2.72
CA ASP A 10 1.14 -0.78 3.88
C ASP A 10 0.11 -1.84 3.48
N ASP A 11 0.04 -2.92 4.23
CA ASP A 11 -0.80 -4.09 3.96
C ASP A 11 -0.61 -4.76 2.58
N THR A 12 0.39 -4.32 1.82
CA THR A 12 0.87 -4.97 0.60
C THR A 12 2.21 -5.67 0.82
N LEU A 13 3.21 -4.97 1.35
CA LEU A 13 4.55 -5.51 1.66
C LEU A 13 4.80 -5.66 3.16
N ILE A 14 4.21 -4.79 4.00
CA ILE A 14 4.32 -4.82 5.46
C ILE A 14 2.94 -4.91 6.12
N GLU A 15 2.86 -5.60 7.26
CA GLU A 15 1.65 -5.73 8.07
C GLU A 15 1.43 -4.44 8.87
N SER A 16 0.59 -3.56 8.38
CA SER A 16 0.38 -2.22 8.98
C SER A 16 -0.92 -2.11 9.74
N ARG A 17 -2.02 -2.64 9.20
CA ARG A 17 -3.38 -2.43 9.73
C ARG A 17 -3.52 -2.85 11.20
N LYS A 18 -3.09 -4.05 11.56
CA LYS A 18 -3.19 -4.54 12.94
C LYS A 18 -2.46 -3.64 13.92
N ASN A 19 -1.28 -3.18 13.52
CA ASN A 19 -0.44 -2.32 14.31
C ASN A 19 -1.03 -0.91 14.45
N PHE A 20 -1.60 -0.39 13.37
CA PHE A 20 -2.32 0.87 13.35
C PHE A 20 -3.52 0.84 14.30
N ILE A 21 -4.37 -0.18 14.22
CA ILE A 21 -5.53 -0.38 15.11
C ILE A 21 -5.08 -0.47 16.56
N ALA A 22 -4.05 -1.28 16.86
CA ALA A 22 -3.53 -1.43 18.21
C ALA A 22 -3.01 -0.10 18.79
N ALA A 23 -2.33 0.71 17.98
CA ALA A 23 -1.87 2.04 18.40
C ALA A 23 -3.05 2.99 18.69
N CYS A 24 -4.08 3.00 17.83
CA CYS A 24 -5.28 3.80 18.06
C CYS A 24 -6.03 3.40 19.34
N ILE A 25 -6.21 2.09 19.56
CA ILE A 25 -6.83 1.58 20.80
C ILE A 25 -6.03 2.04 22.03
N LYS A 26 -4.71 1.85 22.02
CA LYS A 26 -3.85 2.24 23.13
C LYS A 26 -3.87 3.74 23.38
N THR A 27 -3.93 4.53 22.34
CA THR A 27 -4.07 6.00 22.43
C THR A 27 -5.40 6.37 23.08
N ALA A 28 -6.52 5.79 22.61
CA ALA A 28 -7.84 6.07 23.14
C ALA A 28 -7.94 5.70 24.64
N GLU A 29 -7.43 4.52 25.03
CA GLU A 29 -7.36 4.10 26.43
C GLU A 29 -6.57 5.08 27.30
N THR A 30 -5.41 5.54 26.78
CA THR A 30 -4.53 6.47 27.52
C THR A 30 -5.15 7.84 27.70
N MET A 31 -5.88 8.32 26.69
CA MET A 31 -6.60 9.60 26.74
C MET A 31 -7.93 9.51 27.48
N GLY A 32 -8.39 8.30 27.86
CA GLY A 32 -9.69 8.11 28.52
C GLY A 32 -10.88 8.42 27.62
N ILE A 33 -10.73 8.27 26.31
CA ILE A 33 -11.78 8.50 25.29
C ILE A 33 -12.35 7.18 24.78
N ARG A 34 -13.40 7.23 23.95
CA ARG A 34 -14.03 6.04 23.37
C ARG A 34 -13.00 5.16 22.65
N VAL A 35 -12.92 3.87 23.02
CA VAL A 35 -12.10 2.90 22.30
C VAL A 35 -12.73 2.64 20.92
N PRO A 36 -11.98 2.73 19.83
CA PRO A 36 -12.52 2.52 18.49
C PRO A 36 -12.86 1.04 18.26
N THR A 37 -13.84 0.81 17.39
CA THR A 37 -14.24 -0.51 16.88
C THR A 37 -13.66 -0.77 15.50
N GLU A 38 -13.76 -1.99 14.98
CA GLU A 38 -13.31 -2.29 13.62
C GLU A 38 -14.02 -1.43 12.56
N ASP A 39 -15.29 -1.10 12.77
CA ASP A 39 -16.09 -0.29 11.85
C ASP A 39 -15.55 1.14 11.71
N ASP A 40 -14.93 1.69 12.74
CA ASP A 40 -14.32 3.03 12.69
C ASP A 40 -13.15 3.10 11.70
N PHE A 41 -12.51 1.96 11.39
CA PHE A 41 -11.35 1.90 10.50
C PHE A 41 -11.69 1.61 9.04
N ILE A 42 -12.97 1.27 8.73
CA ILE A 42 -13.41 0.97 7.35
C ILE A 42 -13.20 2.17 6.42
N TRP A 43 -13.42 3.36 6.94
CA TRP A 43 -13.37 4.62 6.20
C TRP A 43 -12.04 5.34 6.29
N TYR A 44 -11.01 4.73 6.91
CA TYR A 44 -9.67 5.32 6.93
C TYR A 44 -9.06 5.30 5.53
N GLY A 45 -9.17 6.42 4.83
CA GLY A 45 -8.75 6.46 3.42
C GLY A 45 -7.91 7.69 3.05
N ASP A 46 -8.32 8.88 3.42
CA ASP A 46 -7.81 10.07 2.75
C ASP A 46 -7.01 11.03 3.64
N SER A 47 -7.38 11.20 4.91
CA SER A 47 -6.68 12.11 5.81
C SER A 47 -6.65 11.58 7.23
N TRP A 48 -5.45 11.58 7.85
CA TRP A 48 -5.25 11.20 9.25
C TRP A 48 -6.06 12.09 10.21
N TYR A 49 -6.02 13.40 10.00
CA TYR A 49 -6.74 14.35 10.85
C TYR A 49 -8.26 14.23 10.68
N GLU A 50 -8.76 14.01 9.47
CA GLU A 50 -10.18 13.78 9.23
C GLU A 50 -10.65 12.47 9.89
N PHE A 51 -9.87 11.41 9.82
CA PHE A 51 -10.17 10.16 10.52
C PHE A 51 -10.31 10.38 12.03
N ILE A 52 -9.36 11.09 12.66
CA ILE A 52 -9.43 11.41 14.10
C ILE A 52 -10.69 12.19 14.41
N GLN A 53 -10.99 13.23 13.63
CA GLN A 53 -12.12 14.11 13.87
C GLN A 53 -13.48 13.43 13.65
N GLN A 54 -13.56 12.47 12.73
CA GLN A 54 -14.77 11.67 12.51
C GLN A 54 -14.95 10.61 13.63
N THR A 55 -13.87 10.01 14.07
CA THR A 55 -13.93 8.94 15.09
C THR A 55 -14.11 9.51 16.51
N TRP A 56 -13.49 10.65 16.79
CA TRP A 56 -13.54 11.34 18.08
C TRP A 56 -13.76 12.86 17.89
N PRO A 57 -15.00 13.29 17.60
CA PRO A 57 -15.29 14.70 17.30
C PRO A 57 -14.94 15.68 18.43
N GLU A 58 -14.88 15.17 19.67
CA GLU A 58 -14.54 15.92 20.88
C GLU A 58 -13.04 16.10 21.11
N VAL A 59 -12.19 15.40 20.34
CA VAL A 59 -10.73 15.39 20.51
C VAL A 59 -10.06 16.33 19.51
N GLU A 60 -9.11 17.12 19.99
CA GLU A 60 -8.26 17.90 19.09
C GLU A 60 -7.28 16.95 18.38
N PRO A 61 -7.29 16.92 17.02
CA PRO A 61 -6.52 15.93 16.27
C PRO A 61 -5.03 15.92 16.55
N GLY A 62 -4.41 17.07 16.80
CA GLY A 62 -2.99 17.15 17.12
C GLY A 62 -2.64 16.58 18.51
N GLU A 63 -3.58 16.64 19.46
CA GLU A 63 -3.39 16.00 20.76
C GLU A 63 -3.42 14.48 20.64
N PHE A 64 -4.39 13.94 19.88
CA PHE A 64 -4.44 12.51 19.55
C PHE A 64 -3.17 12.06 18.84
N ASP A 65 -2.75 12.77 17.80
CA ASP A 65 -1.55 12.44 17.02
C ASP A 65 -0.29 12.42 17.89
N ARG A 66 -0.15 13.33 18.83
CA ARG A 66 0.99 13.35 19.75
C ARG A 66 1.06 12.07 20.59
N VAL A 67 -0.06 11.65 21.19
CA VAL A 67 -0.12 10.43 22.02
C VAL A 67 0.01 9.19 21.17
N TYR A 68 -0.66 9.14 20.01
CA TYR A 68 -0.55 8.07 19.03
C TYR A 68 0.91 7.83 18.58
N THR A 69 1.62 8.91 18.32
CA THR A 69 3.02 8.87 17.88
C THR A 69 3.93 8.18 18.88
N GLU A 70 3.70 8.36 20.19
CA GLU A 70 4.47 7.69 21.25
C GLU A 70 4.31 6.16 21.14
N PHE A 71 3.09 5.66 21.04
CA PHE A 71 2.84 4.22 20.89
C PHE A 71 3.25 3.68 19.53
N ALA A 72 2.97 4.43 18.48
CA ALA A 72 3.32 4.01 17.13
C ALA A 72 4.83 3.76 16.96
N ARG A 73 5.70 4.48 17.65
CA ARG A 73 7.16 4.27 17.61
C ARG A 73 7.60 2.93 18.17
N GLU A 74 6.89 2.41 19.17
CA GLU A 74 7.24 1.16 19.88
C GLU A 74 6.77 -0.09 19.14
N ILE A 75 5.76 0.05 18.27
CA ILE A 75 5.18 -1.08 17.53
C ILE A 75 6.10 -1.50 16.40
N VAL A 76 6.39 -2.82 16.34
CA VAL A 76 7.20 -3.41 15.28
C VAL A 76 6.32 -3.78 14.11
N TYR A 77 6.65 -3.26 12.93
CA TYR A 77 5.99 -3.61 11.67
C TYR A 77 6.77 -4.73 10.98
N ASN A 78 6.14 -5.85 10.75
CA ASN A 78 6.74 -6.98 10.05
C ASN A 78 6.40 -6.94 8.56
N ARG A 79 7.31 -7.42 7.71
CA ARG A 79 6.95 -7.72 6.33
C ARG A 79 6.08 -8.97 6.26
N PHE A 80 5.23 -9.07 5.27
CA PHE A 80 4.53 -10.32 4.97
C PHE A 80 5.51 -11.43 4.59
N ARG A 81 5.08 -12.66 4.86
CA ARG A 81 5.88 -13.85 4.53
C ARG A 81 6.14 -13.90 3.03
N GLY A 82 7.39 -14.15 2.64
CA GLY A 82 7.79 -14.32 1.25
C GLY A 82 8.16 -13.03 0.51
N VAL A 83 7.92 -11.83 1.06
CA VAL A 83 8.21 -10.54 0.42
C VAL A 83 9.64 -10.48 -0.13
N ASN A 84 10.67 -10.66 0.70
CA ASN A 84 12.06 -10.57 0.25
C ASN A 84 12.39 -11.57 -0.86
N ARG A 85 11.86 -12.80 -0.78
CA ARG A 85 12.02 -13.81 -1.84
C ARG A 85 11.37 -13.34 -3.13
N THR A 86 10.16 -12.79 -3.05
CA THR A 86 9.44 -12.26 -4.22
C THR A 86 10.20 -11.12 -4.86
N LEU A 87 10.63 -10.13 -4.08
CA LEU A 87 11.42 -9.00 -4.58
C LEU A 87 12.73 -9.46 -5.25
N ALA A 88 13.43 -10.43 -4.64
CA ALA A 88 14.65 -11.00 -5.21
C ALA A 88 14.41 -11.72 -6.56
N ILE A 89 13.28 -12.41 -6.72
CA ILE A 89 12.90 -13.05 -7.99
C ILE A 89 12.55 -11.99 -9.04
N LEU A 90 11.76 -10.99 -8.67
CA LEU A 90 11.23 -10.02 -9.61
C LEU A 90 12.29 -9.05 -10.13
N LYS A 91 13.25 -8.63 -9.29
CA LYS A 91 14.31 -7.69 -9.67
C LYS A 91 15.19 -8.17 -10.82
N VAL A 92 15.15 -9.46 -11.14
CA VAL A 92 15.93 -10.03 -12.26
C VAL A 92 15.42 -9.54 -13.62
N ASN A 93 14.11 -9.32 -13.74
CA ASN A 93 13.46 -9.00 -15.01
C ASN A 93 12.67 -7.68 -15.00
N TYR A 94 12.48 -7.08 -13.82
CA TYR A 94 11.64 -5.90 -13.64
C TYR A 94 12.35 -4.84 -12.79
N ASP A 95 12.10 -3.59 -13.11
CA ASP A 95 12.43 -2.46 -12.26
C ASP A 95 11.38 -2.32 -11.17
N LEU A 96 11.80 -2.38 -9.90
CA LEU A 96 10.89 -2.38 -8.76
C LEU A 96 10.91 -1.03 -8.03
N TYR A 97 9.70 -0.54 -7.73
CA TYR A 97 9.47 0.71 -7.01
C TYR A 97 8.43 0.52 -5.92
N ILE A 98 8.39 1.46 -4.97
CA ILE A 98 7.32 1.56 -3.97
C ILE A 98 6.68 2.95 -4.11
N LEU A 99 5.34 3.01 -4.09
CA LEU A 99 4.55 4.23 -4.05
C LEU A 99 3.57 4.13 -2.87
N THR A 100 3.81 4.89 -1.80
CA THR A 100 3.04 4.82 -0.56
C THR A 100 2.47 6.17 -0.15
N LYS A 101 1.26 6.16 0.43
CA LYS A 101 0.66 7.35 1.09
C LYS A 101 1.34 7.68 2.43
N ARG A 102 2.25 6.84 2.90
CA ARG A 102 2.99 7.06 4.14
C ARG A 102 3.94 8.25 3.99
N SER A 103 3.99 9.07 5.05
CA SER A 103 4.96 10.15 5.15
C SER A 103 6.38 9.63 5.44
N ARG A 104 7.38 10.43 5.11
CA ARG A 104 8.78 10.11 5.37
C ARG A 104 9.10 9.93 6.86
N THR A 105 8.38 10.64 7.74
CA THR A 105 8.66 10.72 9.17
C THR A 105 8.86 9.36 9.85
N PHE A 106 8.05 8.36 9.48
CA PHE A 106 8.15 7.01 10.06
C PHE A 106 8.60 5.95 9.07
N LEU A 107 8.75 6.30 7.80
CA LEU A 107 9.04 5.34 6.75
C LEU A 107 10.32 4.56 7.03
N ASP A 108 11.42 5.27 7.30
CA ASP A 108 12.73 4.64 7.50
C ASP A 108 12.72 3.72 8.72
N LEU A 109 12.04 4.12 9.82
CA LEU A 109 11.86 3.28 10.99
C LEU A 109 11.06 2.01 10.65
N ARG A 110 9.95 2.14 9.92
CA ARG A 110 9.10 1.00 9.54
C ARG A 110 9.84 0.04 8.62
N LEU A 111 10.57 0.55 7.64
CA LEU A 111 11.35 -0.27 6.73
C LEU A 111 12.47 -1.02 7.48
N ALA A 112 13.17 -0.35 8.39
CA ALA A 112 14.19 -0.99 9.22
C ALA A 112 13.59 -2.09 10.10
N GLN A 113 12.45 -1.84 10.76
CA GLN A 113 11.76 -2.81 11.61
C GLN A 113 11.26 -4.03 10.80
N SER A 114 10.74 -3.79 9.60
CA SER A 114 10.14 -4.85 8.76
C SER A 114 11.14 -5.86 8.24
N GLY A 115 12.42 -5.49 8.15
CA GLY A 115 13.45 -6.31 7.55
C GLY A 115 13.24 -6.58 6.06
N ILE A 116 12.57 -5.67 5.34
CA ILE A 116 12.48 -5.71 3.87
C ILE A 116 13.87 -5.49 3.28
N ASP A 117 14.24 -6.35 2.34
CA ASP A 117 15.45 -6.16 1.53
C ASP A 117 15.20 -5.11 0.43
N LEU A 118 15.55 -3.87 0.72
CA LEU A 118 15.41 -2.75 -0.20
C LEU A 118 16.42 -2.75 -1.34
N SER A 119 17.39 -3.65 -1.37
CA SER A 119 18.38 -3.75 -2.47
C SER A 119 17.73 -4.07 -3.83
N ALA A 120 16.49 -4.55 -3.81
CA ALA A 120 15.69 -4.79 -5.00
C ALA A 120 14.92 -3.55 -5.48
N ILE A 121 14.76 -2.53 -4.64
CA ILE A 121 13.90 -1.36 -4.88
C ILE A 121 14.74 -0.20 -5.39
N LYS A 122 14.40 0.33 -6.57
CA LYS A 122 15.11 1.46 -7.17
C LYS A 122 14.81 2.78 -6.47
N LYS A 123 13.56 3.01 -6.13
CA LYS A 123 13.13 4.22 -5.40
C LYS A 123 11.81 3.97 -4.66
N ILE A 124 11.63 4.68 -3.56
CA ILE A 124 10.39 4.76 -2.79
C ILE A 124 9.86 6.19 -2.90
N PHE A 125 8.61 6.31 -3.34
CA PHE A 125 7.89 7.57 -3.41
C PHE A 125 6.93 7.67 -2.22
N THR A 126 6.97 8.78 -1.52
CA THR A 126 6.17 9.04 -0.31
C THR A 126 5.08 10.08 -0.56
N SER A 127 4.21 10.27 0.41
CA SER A 127 3.13 11.25 0.30
C SER A 127 3.63 12.66 0.01
N GLU A 128 4.79 13.05 0.54
CA GLU A 128 5.35 14.39 0.36
C GLU A 128 5.89 14.62 -1.06
N GLU A 129 6.22 13.56 -1.78
CA GLU A 129 6.71 13.65 -3.16
C GLU A 129 5.55 13.70 -4.17
N MET A 130 4.37 13.22 -3.79
CA MET A 130 3.17 13.17 -4.64
C MET A 130 2.38 14.48 -4.54
N ALA A 131 2.14 15.15 -5.67
CA ALA A 131 1.25 16.31 -5.74
C ALA A 131 -0.24 15.92 -5.54
N PHE A 132 -0.59 14.70 -5.90
CA PHE A 132 -1.91 14.11 -5.76
C PHE A 132 -1.80 12.75 -5.09
N GLN A 133 -2.76 12.43 -4.22
CA GLN A 133 -2.78 11.14 -3.50
C GLN A 133 -3.71 10.14 -4.20
N LYS A 134 -3.45 8.85 -4.06
CA LYS A 134 -4.41 7.81 -4.44
C LYS A 134 -5.71 8.02 -3.67
N PRO A 135 -6.91 7.96 -4.26
CA PRO A 135 -7.24 7.30 -5.53
C PRO A 135 -7.08 8.16 -6.80
N ASP A 136 -6.58 9.39 -6.71
CA ASP A 136 -6.37 10.23 -7.89
C ASP A 136 -5.30 9.57 -8.81
N PRO A 137 -5.57 9.35 -10.12
CA PRO A 137 -4.61 8.75 -11.05
C PRO A 137 -3.32 9.56 -11.22
N ARG A 138 -3.36 10.87 -10.98
CA ARG A 138 -2.18 11.73 -11.00
C ARG A 138 -1.19 11.45 -9.87
N ALA A 139 -1.54 10.60 -8.90
CA ALA A 139 -0.59 10.09 -7.92
C ALA A 139 0.63 9.41 -8.57
N PHE A 140 0.46 8.90 -9.80
CA PHE A 140 1.54 8.27 -10.56
C PHE A 140 2.39 9.24 -11.39
N ASP A 141 2.06 10.52 -11.47
CA ASP A 141 2.85 11.52 -12.23
C ASP A 141 4.24 11.73 -11.60
N VAL A 142 4.38 11.49 -10.30
CA VAL A 142 5.67 11.51 -9.59
C VAL A 142 6.71 10.54 -10.18
N LEU A 143 6.26 9.52 -10.88
CA LEU A 143 7.13 8.52 -11.49
C LEU A 143 7.81 9.00 -12.78
N GLU A 144 7.17 9.89 -13.54
CA GLU A 144 7.61 10.28 -14.88
C GLU A 144 9.07 10.76 -14.95
N PRO A 145 9.56 11.60 -14.02
CA PRO A 145 10.95 12.05 -14.03
C PRO A 145 11.97 10.94 -13.71
N HIS A 146 11.50 9.79 -13.20
CA HIS A 146 12.36 8.73 -12.65
C HIS A 146 12.36 7.45 -13.47
N LEU A 147 11.34 7.23 -14.32
CA LEU A 147 11.21 5.97 -15.07
C LEU A 147 11.77 6.02 -16.49
N GLY A 148 12.21 7.22 -16.96
CA GLY A 148 12.63 7.41 -18.34
C GLY A 148 11.47 7.23 -19.32
N GLU A 149 11.77 6.80 -20.55
CA GLU A 149 10.74 6.51 -21.55
C GLU A 149 10.07 5.16 -21.24
N PHE A 150 8.80 5.18 -20.86
CA PHE A 150 7.99 3.99 -20.63
C PHE A 150 6.56 4.20 -21.16
N LYS A 151 5.88 3.09 -21.46
CA LYS A 151 4.46 3.10 -21.76
C LYS A 151 3.67 2.67 -20.52
N ARG A 152 2.54 3.32 -20.27
CA ARG A 152 1.69 3.02 -19.11
C ARG A 152 1.32 1.52 -19.04
N GLU A 153 1.04 0.87 -20.16
CA GLU A 153 0.77 -0.58 -20.25
C GLU A 153 1.97 -1.49 -19.91
N GLU A 154 3.18 -0.94 -19.78
CA GLU A 154 4.37 -1.66 -19.35
C GLU A 154 4.56 -1.64 -17.83
N VAL A 155 3.69 -0.94 -17.12
CA VAL A 155 3.72 -0.78 -15.66
C VAL A 155 2.62 -1.61 -15.02
N LEU A 156 2.99 -2.34 -13.98
CA LEU A 156 2.08 -3.03 -13.07
C LEU A 156 2.11 -2.35 -11.71
N TYR A 157 0.95 -1.99 -11.20
CA TYR A 157 0.78 -1.59 -9.81
C TYR A 157 0.20 -2.73 -8.99
N VAL A 158 0.75 -2.98 -7.81
CA VAL A 158 0.31 -4.02 -6.87
C VAL A 158 -0.08 -3.37 -5.55
N GLY A 159 -1.31 -3.56 -5.10
CA GLY A 159 -1.84 -2.94 -3.89
C GLY A 159 -2.99 -3.74 -3.29
N ASP A 160 -3.41 -3.36 -2.09
CA ASP A 160 -4.45 -4.05 -1.30
C ASP A 160 -5.75 -3.25 -1.18
N HIS A 161 -5.77 -2.02 -1.71
CA HIS A 161 -6.88 -1.09 -1.50
C HIS A 161 -7.62 -0.76 -2.81
N LEU A 162 -8.95 -0.53 -2.73
CA LEU A 162 -9.74 -0.10 -3.90
C LEU A 162 -9.24 1.24 -4.46
N GLY A 163 -8.74 2.13 -3.62
CA GLY A 163 -8.13 3.39 -4.05
C GLY A 163 -6.85 3.19 -4.88
N ASP A 164 -6.10 2.11 -4.63
CA ASP A 164 -4.95 1.72 -5.46
C ASP A 164 -5.40 1.31 -6.85
N MET A 165 -6.44 0.48 -6.92
CA MET A 165 -7.03 0.02 -8.17
C MET A 165 -7.58 1.19 -8.99
N GLN A 166 -8.34 2.09 -8.36
CA GLN A 166 -8.91 3.26 -9.02
C GLN A 166 -7.82 4.18 -9.58
N ALA A 167 -6.80 4.49 -8.77
CA ALA A 167 -5.67 5.29 -9.21
C ALA A 167 -4.92 4.64 -10.39
N ALA A 168 -4.61 3.34 -10.29
CA ALA A 168 -3.89 2.61 -11.32
C ALA A 168 -4.68 2.54 -12.63
N HIS A 169 -5.95 2.17 -12.59
CA HIS A 169 -6.81 2.12 -13.78
C HIS A 169 -6.99 3.50 -14.41
N GLY A 170 -7.24 4.54 -13.60
CA GLY A 170 -7.36 5.91 -14.09
C GLY A 170 -6.07 6.42 -14.75
N ALA A 171 -4.91 5.96 -14.28
CA ALA A 171 -3.61 6.26 -14.88
C ALA A 171 -3.26 5.35 -16.09
N GLY A 172 -4.11 4.40 -16.46
CA GLY A 172 -3.85 3.45 -17.56
C GLY A 172 -2.80 2.38 -17.23
N LEU A 173 -2.56 2.12 -15.94
CA LEU A 173 -1.66 1.07 -15.48
C LEU A 173 -2.41 -0.26 -15.33
N LYS A 174 -1.67 -1.37 -15.42
CA LYS A 174 -2.20 -2.67 -14.99
C LYS A 174 -2.24 -2.72 -13.46
N PHE A 175 -3.21 -3.45 -12.93
CA PHE A 175 -3.36 -3.60 -11.49
C PHE A 175 -3.54 -5.06 -11.08
N VAL A 176 -2.90 -5.44 -9.97
CA VAL A 176 -3.11 -6.72 -9.28
C VAL A 176 -3.40 -6.40 -7.82
N ALA A 177 -4.53 -6.92 -7.34
CA ALA A 177 -4.90 -6.83 -5.94
C ALA A 177 -4.26 -7.94 -5.12
N VAL A 178 -3.78 -7.61 -3.91
CA VAL A 178 -3.45 -8.57 -2.85
C VAL A 178 -4.52 -8.52 -1.76
N LEU A 179 -4.86 -9.68 -1.19
CA LEU A 179 -5.90 -9.81 -0.16
C LEU A 179 -5.33 -9.72 1.27
N THR A 180 -4.24 -9.01 1.44
CA THR A 180 -3.58 -8.80 2.73
C THR A 180 -4.09 -7.57 3.48
N GLY A 181 -4.84 -6.70 2.80
CA GLY A 181 -5.44 -5.49 3.34
C GLY A 181 -6.88 -5.67 3.80
N TYR A 182 -7.65 -4.61 3.59
CA TYR A 182 -9.01 -4.50 4.10
C TYR A 182 -10.04 -5.19 3.20
N PHE A 183 -9.86 -5.09 1.88
CA PHE A 183 -10.85 -5.47 0.90
C PHE A 183 -10.80 -6.94 0.53
N THR A 184 -11.97 -7.53 0.37
CA THR A 184 -12.18 -8.92 -0.03
C THR A 184 -12.11 -9.07 -1.55
N ARG A 185 -11.90 -10.30 -2.01
CA ARG A 185 -12.00 -10.68 -3.43
C ARG A 185 -13.30 -10.21 -4.07
N LYS A 186 -14.42 -10.38 -3.34
CA LYS A 186 -15.75 -9.99 -3.83
C LYS A 186 -15.82 -8.49 -4.10
N GLU A 187 -15.34 -7.66 -3.18
CA GLU A 187 -15.37 -6.20 -3.32
C GLU A 187 -14.54 -5.71 -4.50
N PHE A 188 -13.34 -6.27 -4.72
CA PHE A 188 -12.55 -5.98 -5.91
C PHE A 188 -13.28 -6.35 -7.20
N MET A 189 -13.94 -7.53 -7.24
CA MET A 189 -14.71 -7.98 -8.39
C MET A 189 -15.94 -7.09 -8.65
N GLU A 190 -16.64 -6.66 -7.61
CA GLU A 190 -17.78 -5.72 -7.70
C GLU A 190 -17.35 -4.35 -8.27
N GLN A 191 -16.09 -3.96 -8.08
CA GLN A 191 -15.49 -2.77 -8.69
C GLN A 191 -14.88 -3.02 -10.08
N GLY A 192 -15.10 -4.21 -10.66
CA GLY A 192 -14.73 -4.53 -12.04
C GLY A 192 -13.35 -5.16 -12.22
N LEU A 193 -12.64 -5.51 -11.15
CA LEU A 193 -11.37 -6.24 -11.28
C LEU A 193 -11.64 -7.70 -11.64
N SER A 194 -10.97 -8.20 -12.69
CA SER A 194 -11.05 -9.61 -13.05
C SER A 194 -10.47 -10.49 -11.95
N GLU A 195 -11.13 -11.61 -11.64
CA GLU A 195 -10.73 -12.53 -10.56
C GLU A 195 -9.27 -13.00 -10.71
N GLU A 196 -8.81 -13.20 -11.93
CA GLU A 196 -7.45 -13.61 -12.24
C GLU A 196 -6.38 -12.57 -11.83
N ASN A 197 -6.77 -11.32 -11.61
CA ASN A 197 -5.90 -10.22 -11.15
C ASN A 197 -5.99 -10.02 -9.64
N ILE A 198 -6.54 -10.98 -8.89
CA ILE A 198 -6.64 -10.96 -7.44
C ILE A 198 -5.88 -12.15 -6.88
N ILE A 199 -4.82 -11.88 -6.14
CA ILE A 199 -3.95 -12.89 -5.52
C ILE A 199 -4.00 -12.80 -4.00
N GLU A 200 -3.68 -13.89 -3.30
CA GLU A 200 -3.76 -13.93 -1.83
C GLU A 200 -2.80 -12.96 -1.16
N ASP A 201 -1.55 -12.96 -1.62
CA ASP A 201 -0.49 -12.08 -1.14
C ASP A 201 0.60 -11.92 -2.21
N VAL A 202 1.54 -11.02 -1.98
CA VAL A 202 2.60 -10.71 -2.95
C VAL A 202 3.49 -11.90 -3.31
N SER A 203 3.55 -12.97 -2.48
CA SER A 203 4.33 -14.18 -2.78
C SER A 203 3.79 -14.96 -3.99
N LYS A 204 2.53 -14.72 -4.36
CA LYS A 204 1.88 -15.32 -5.54
C LYS A 204 2.16 -14.56 -6.84
N LEU A 205 2.70 -13.35 -6.75
CA LEU A 205 2.94 -12.50 -7.91
C LEU A 205 3.88 -13.11 -8.97
N PRO A 206 4.98 -13.83 -8.62
CA PRO A 206 5.80 -14.48 -9.64
C PRO A 206 5.06 -15.57 -10.43
N GLU A 207 4.12 -16.28 -9.80
CA GLU A 207 3.28 -17.27 -10.47
C GLU A 207 2.26 -16.61 -11.39
N TRP A 208 1.60 -15.56 -10.89
CA TRP A 208 0.67 -14.76 -11.68
C TRP A 208 1.33 -14.19 -12.94
N LEU A 209 2.53 -13.62 -12.83
CA LEU A 209 3.30 -13.08 -13.97
C LEU A 209 3.60 -14.16 -15.03
N ARG A 210 3.98 -15.37 -14.61
CA ARG A 210 4.22 -16.50 -15.53
C ARG A 210 2.94 -16.89 -16.28
N SER A 211 1.81 -16.92 -15.58
CA SER A 211 0.52 -17.26 -16.18
C SER A 211 0.04 -16.19 -17.16
N ALA A 212 0.21 -14.92 -16.80
CA ALA A 212 -0.12 -13.78 -17.67
C ALA A 212 0.75 -13.77 -18.93
N CYS A 213 2.07 -14.00 -18.83
CA CYS A 213 2.96 -14.09 -20.00
C CYS A 213 2.56 -15.22 -20.94
N ASN A 214 2.16 -16.40 -20.42
CA ASN A 214 1.75 -17.53 -21.27
C ASN A 214 0.44 -17.28 -22.04
N LYS A 215 -0.46 -16.42 -21.54
CA LYS A 215 -1.65 -16.00 -22.29
C LYS A 215 -1.29 -15.16 -23.55
N TYR A 216 -0.26 -14.34 -23.48
CA TYR A 216 0.20 -13.52 -24.60
C TYR A 216 1.05 -14.27 -25.63
N LEU A 217 1.56 -15.48 -25.29
CA LEU A 217 2.32 -16.32 -26.21
C LEU A 217 1.43 -17.31 -27.01
N ARG A 218 0.12 -17.36 -26.71
CA ARG A 218 -0.85 -18.25 -27.39
C ARG A 218 -1.76 -17.53 -28.38
N LEU A 219 -1.51 -16.25 -28.64
CA LEU A 219 -2.14 -15.44 -29.69
C LEU A 219 -1.13 -15.08 -30.78
#